data_e554e0eb4e48b6c1e3f775557bfa9b9f
#
_entry.id   e554e0eb4e48b6c1e3f775557bfa9b9f
#
_cell.length_a   1.000
_cell.length_b   1.000
_cell.length_c   1.000
_cell.angle_alpha   90.00
_cell.angle_beta   90.00
_cell.angle_gamma   90.00
#
_symmetry.space_group_name_H-M   'P 1'
#
loop_
_entity.id
_entity.type
_entity.pdbx_description
1 polymer ?
#
loop_
_entity_poly.entity_id
_entity_poly.type
_entity_poly.pdbx_seq_one_letter_code
_entity_poly.pdbx_strand_id
1 'polypeptide(L)'
;QAINPTLFPKLSFDATKELTAVGRVADVPGMIAVHPAVPAKNLGEFLAYLKANPNRNYASPGQGTPNHLATELFKKAAGVQAVHIPYKGGAPAVQDLMAGQVDFMLILAPEAMPLIASDKLRALAVTSPQRSPMFPDMPTASEAGVKDFEMVVWYTLLAPAGTPPDVIAKLNKSLNFVLNEKQTKDK
;
A
#
# COMPACT_ATOMS: atom_id res chain seq x y z
N GLN A 1 10.73 2.01 7.74
CA GLN A 1 12.18 2.08 8.06
C GLN A 1 13.05 1.89 6.81
N ALA A 2 12.75 0.94 5.91
CA ALA A 2 13.56 0.66 4.73
C ALA A 2 13.73 1.85 3.76
N ILE A 3 12.76 2.75 3.70
CA ILE A 3 12.74 3.93 2.82
C ILE A 3 13.50 5.13 3.45
N ASN A 4 13.52 5.20 4.77
CA ASN A 4 14.03 6.35 5.51
C ASN A 4 15.48 6.72 5.19
N PRO A 5 16.44 5.79 5.03
CA PRO A 5 17.81 6.14 4.68
C PRO A 5 17.95 6.90 3.37
N THR A 6 17.03 6.67 2.42
CA THR A 6 17.06 7.37 1.11
C THR A 6 16.32 8.70 1.16
N LEU A 7 15.24 8.79 1.95
CA LEU A 7 14.42 10.01 2.01
C LEU A 7 14.95 11.08 2.95
N PHE A 8 15.61 10.67 4.02
CA PHE A 8 16.07 11.59 5.07
C PHE A 8 17.59 11.58 5.16
N PRO A 9 18.27 12.67 4.70
CA PRO A 9 19.72 12.75 4.70
C PRO A 9 20.37 12.72 6.10
N LYS A 10 19.58 13.04 7.12
CA LYS A 10 20.06 13.07 8.53
C LYS A 10 19.09 12.27 9.40
N LEU A 11 19.29 10.95 9.45
CA LEU A 11 18.66 10.11 10.45
C LEU A 11 19.48 10.11 11.73
N SER A 12 18.82 10.09 12.88
CA SER A 12 19.46 9.97 14.19
C SER A 12 19.97 8.56 14.51
N PHE A 13 19.66 7.59 13.65
CA PHE A 13 20.05 6.19 13.78
C PHE A 13 20.21 5.52 12.41
N ASP A 14 21.00 4.47 12.34
CA ASP A 14 21.16 3.62 11.15
C ASP A 14 20.29 2.37 11.28
N ALA A 15 19.13 2.38 10.59
CA ALA A 15 18.17 1.28 10.64
C ALA A 15 18.75 -0.07 10.18
N THR A 16 19.84 -0.06 9.40
CA THR A 16 20.49 -1.28 8.90
C THR A 16 21.48 -1.87 9.88
N LYS A 17 22.01 -1.07 10.80
CA LYS A 17 23.04 -1.46 11.77
C LYS A 17 22.51 -1.55 13.20
N GLU A 18 21.52 -0.71 13.53
CA GLU A 18 21.05 -0.55 14.91
C GLU A 18 19.78 -1.38 15.20
N LEU A 19 19.25 -2.09 14.20
CA LEU A 19 18.07 -2.94 14.35
C LEU A 19 18.35 -4.37 13.88
N THR A 20 17.79 -5.34 14.61
CA THR A 20 17.80 -6.76 14.29
C THR A 20 16.38 -7.25 14.04
N ALA A 21 16.15 -7.97 12.96
CA ALA A 21 14.84 -8.52 12.64
C ALA A 21 14.48 -9.68 13.58
N VAL A 22 13.32 -9.58 14.23
CA VAL A 22 12.72 -10.68 15.00
C VAL A 22 11.84 -11.56 14.12
N GLY A 23 10.97 -10.95 13.30
CA GLY A 23 10.13 -11.69 12.37
C GLY A 23 9.12 -10.81 11.63
N ARG A 24 8.62 -11.32 10.51
CA ARG A 24 7.56 -10.69 9.72
C ARG A 24 6.22 -10.94 10.40
N VAL A 25 5.41 -9.88 10.52
CA VAL A 25 4.10 -9.94 11.19
C VAL A 25 2.98 -10.14 10.16
N ALA A 26 2.96 -9.29 9.14
CA ALA A 26 1.91 -9.31 8.12
C ALA A 26 2.39 -8.68 6.82
N ASP A 27 1.72 -9.06 5.75
CA ASP A 27 1.78 -8.43 4.43
C ASP A 27 0.40 -7.87 4.11
N VAL A 28 0.36 -6.58 3.82
CA VAL A 28 -0.89 -5.90 3.49
C VAL A 28 -0.81 -5.41 2.05
N PRO A 29 -1.58 -6.00 1.12
CA PRO A 29 -1.65 -5.54 -0.24
C PRO A 29 -2.32 -4.16 -0.31
N GLY A 30 -1.92 -3.38 -1.30
CA GLY A 30 -2.64 -2.18 -1.69
C GLY A 30 -3.72 -2.49 -2.72
N MET A 31 -4.58 -1.50 -2.92
CA MET A 31 -5.57 -1.46 -4.00
C MET A 31 -5.48 -0.14 -4.74
N ILE A 32 -5.66 -0.17 -6.04
CA ILE A 32 -5.87 1.05 -6.83
C ILE A 32 -7.37 1.35 -6.74
N ALA A 33 -7.71 2.36 -5.95
CA ALA A 33 -9.09 2.77 -5.71
C ALA A 33 -9.35 4.15 -6.32
N VAL A 34 -10.52 4.30 -6.93
CA VAL A 34 -10.99 5.54 -7.56
C VAL A 34 -12.32 5.99 -6.95
N HIS A 35 -12.60 7.30 -7.02
CA HIS A 35 -13.94 7.81 -6.76
C HIS A 35 -14.93 7.26 -7.81
N PRO A 36 -16.17 6.90 -7.44
CA PRO A 36 -17.16 6.32 -8.36
C PRO A 36 -17.49 7.18 -9.58
N ALA A 37 -17.31 8.51 -9.51
CA ALA A 37 -17.52 9.42 -10.64
C ALA A 37 -16.43 9.34 -11.72
N VAL A 38 -15.27 8.71 -11.43
CA VAL A 38 -14.25 8.47 -12.45
C VAL A 38 -14.82 7.49 -13.48
N PRO A 39 -14.81 7.84 -14.79
CA PRO A 39 -15.45 7.06 -15.83
C PRO A 39 -14.59 5.85 -16.25
N ALA A 40 -14.24 5.01 -15.28
CA ALA A 40 -13.45 3.79 -15.46
C ALA A 40 -13.99 2.67 -14.58
N LYS A 41 -14.28 1.52 -15.17
CA LYS A 41 -14.80 0.32 -14.47
C LYS A 41 -13.72 -0.72 -14.21
N ASN A 42 -12.58 -0.62 -14.88
CA ASN A 42 -11.42 -1.50 -14.75
C ASN A 42 -10.13 -0.69 -14.93
N LEU A 43 -9.00 -1.34 -14.63
CA LEU A 43 -7.70 -0.66 -14.68
C LEU A 43 -7.34 -0.20 -16.11
N GLY A 44 -7.67 -0.97 -17.15
CA GLY A 44 -7.39 -0.59 -18.54
C GLY A 44 -8.10 0.70 -18.95
N GLU A 45 -9.40 0.83 -18.62
CA GLU A 45 -10.17 2.07 -18.84
C GLU A 45 -9.58 3.24 -18.04
N PHE A 46 -9.15 2.98 -16.80
CA PHE A 46 -8.54 4.00 -15.97
C PHE A 46 -7.20 4.50 -16.53
N LEU A 47 -6.37 3.61 -17.05
CA LEU A 47 -5.13 4.00 -17.72
C LEU A 47 -5.39 4.85 -18.97
N ALA A 48 -6.40 4.49 -19.76
CA ALA A 48 -6.83 5.29 -20.92
C ALA A 48 -7.33 6.68 -20.47
N TYR A 49 -8.12 6.72 -19.39
CA TYR A 49 -8.59 7.97 -18.81
C TYR A 49 -7.44 8.87 -18.33
N LEU A 50 -6.46 8.34 -17.62
CA LEU A 50 -5.30 9.12 -17.16
C LEU A 50 -4.44 9.62 -18.34
N LYS A 51 -4.25 8.82 -19.38
CA LYS A 51 -3.52 9.24 -20.59
C LYS A 51 -4.21 10.41 -21.30
N ALA A 52 -5.53 10.39 -21.35
CA ALA A 52 -6.32 11.49 -21.93
C ALA A 52 -6.39 12.73 -21.03
N ASN A 53 -6.13 12.57 -19.74
CA ASN A 53 -6.30 13.62 -18.72
C ASN A 53 -5.10 13.69 -17.77
N PRO A 54 -3.92 14.16 -18.21
CA PRO A 54 -2.68 14.10 -17.43
C PRO A 54 -2.67 14.97 -16.16
N ASN A 55 -3.64 15.88 -16.01
CA ASN A 55 -3.78 16.76 -14.84
C ASN A 55 -4.68 16.18 -13.74
N ARG A 56 -5.11 14.92 -13.86
CA ARG A 56 -5.85 14.25 -12.80
C ARG A 56 -4.99 14.09 -11.57
N ASN A 57 -5.61 14.06 -10.40
CA ASN A 57 -4.91 14.08 -9.14
C ASN A 57 -5.05 12.77 -8.37
N TYR A 58 -4.10 12.51 -7.49
CA TYR A 58 -4.16 11.39 -6.56
C TYR A 58 -3.78 11.82 -5.14
N ALA A 59 -4.41 11.17 -4.17
CA ALA A 59 -4.11 11.39 -2.76
C ALA A 59 -3.02 10.45 -2.24
N SER A 60 -2.29 10.90 -1.23
CA SER A 60 -1.48 10.03 -0.37
C SER A 60 -1.52 10.51 1.08
N PRO A 61 -1.21 9.64 2.07
CA PRO A 61 -1.08 10.04 3.48
C PRO A 61 0.04 11.03 3.76
N GLY A 62 0.84 11.37 2.76
CA GLY A 62 1.94 12.32 2.85
C GLY A 62 3.09 11.99 1.92
N GLN A 63 3.95 12.97 1.72
CA GLN A 63 5.13 12.82 0.87
C GLN A 63 6.09 11.76 1.43
N GLY A 64 6.60 10.88 0.57
CA GLY A 64 7.53 9.81 0.96
C GLY A 64 6.88 8.61 1.67
N THR A 65 5.56 8.60 1.85
CA THR A 65 4.86 7.40 2.35
C THR A 65 4.88 6.26 1.33
N PRO A 66 4.72 5.00 1.75
CA PRO A 66 4.64 3.87 0.82
C PRO A 66 3.61 4.07 -0.28
N ASN A 67 2.44 4.61 0.04
CA ASN A 67 1.37 4.92 -0.91
C ASN A 67 1.82 5.93 -1.98
N HIS A 68 2.50 7.01 -1.58
CA HIS A 68 3.06 8.00 -2.52
C HIS A 68 4.07 7.37 -3.46
N LEU A 69 5.09 6.68 -2.90
CA LEU A 69 6.16 6.09 -3.71
C LEU A 69 5.64 5.00 -4.64
N ALA A 70 4.69 4.18 -4.17
CA ALA A 70 4.04 3.17 -5.00
C ALA A 70 3.22 3.81 -6.12
N THR A 71 2.54 4.94 -5.88
CA THR A 71 1.80 5.65 -6.93
C THR A 71 2.75 6.23 -7.98
N GLU A 72 3.89 6.77 -7.57
CA GLU A 72 4.90 7.24 -8.53
C GLU A 72 5.48 6.08 -9.36
N LEU A 73 5.74 4.93 -8.74
CA LEU A 73 6.16 3.72 -9.45
C LEU A 73 5.08 3.23 -10.42
N PHE A 74 3.82 3.20 -9.99
CA PHE A 74 2.67 2.88 -10.84
C PHE A 74 2.58 3.79 -12.06
N LYS A 75 2.68 5.11 -11.86
CA LYS A 75 2.67 6.09 -12.96
C LYS A 75 3.77 5.81 -13.97
N LYS A 76 4.98 5.52 -13.47
CA LYS A 76 6.14 5.19 -14.31
C LYS A 76 5.91 3.88 -15.09
N ALA A 77 5.47 2.82 -14.42
CA ALA A 77 5.23 1.52 -15.03
C ALA A 77 4.09 1.55 -16.06
N ALA A 78 3.04 2.31 -15.79
CA ALA A 78 1.88 2.46 -16.67
C ALA A 78 2.05 3.50 -17.78
N GLY A 79 3.10 4.32 -17.73
CA GLY A 79 3.31 5.43 -18.67
C GLY A 79 2.22 6.49 -18.60
N VAL A 80 1.75 6.83 -17.39
CA VAL A 80 0.68 7.81 -17.16
C VAL A 80 1.16 8.95 -16.26
N GLN A 81 0.45 10.08 -16.32
CA GLN A 81 0.70 11.24 -15.46
C GLN A 81 -0.49 11.46 -14.50
N ALA A 82 -0.18 11.94 -13.31
CA ALA A 82 -1.16 12.46 -12.34
C ALA A 82 -0.46 13.36 -11.34
N VAL A 83 -1.21 14.33 -10.78
CA VAL A 83 -0.71 15.32 -9.81
C VAL A 83 -0.84 14.78 -8.40
N HIS A 84 0.22 14.86 -7.61
CA HIS A 84 0.22 14.41 -6.22
C HIS A 84 -0.40 15.45 -5.28
N ILE A 85 -1.39 15.04 -4.49
CA ILE A 85 -1.97 15.83 -3.39
C ILE A 85 -1.61 15.14 -2.06
N PRO A 86 -0.59 15.64 -1.34
CA PRO A 86 -0.19 15.07 -0.05
C PRO A 86 -1.10 15.53 1.09
N TYR A 87 -1.52 14.59 1.93
CA TYR A 87 -2.29 14.85 3.15
C TYR A 87 -1.46 14.60 4.41
N LYS A 88 -1.95 15.05 5.55
CA LYS A 88 -1.35 14.77 6.87
C LYS A 88 -1.95 13.49 7.47
N GLY A 89 -1.80 12.36 6.78
CA GLY A 89 -2.31 11.06 7.21
C GLY A 89 -3.33 10.46 6.26
N GLY A 90 -3.71 9.20 6.49
CA GLY A 90 -4.63 8.44 5.64
C GLY A 90 -6.07 8.94 5.73
N ALA A 91 -6.57 9.24 6.92
CA ALA A 91 -7.98 9.60 7.13
C ALA A 91 -8.42 10.82 6.28
N PRO A 92 -7.74 11.99 6.30
CA PRO A 92 -8.12 13.11 5.44
C PRO A 92 -7.96 12.81 3.94
N ALA A 93 -6.98 12.00 3.53
CA ALA A 93 -6.80 11.60 2.13
C ALA A 93 -7.99 10.76 1.65
N VAL A 94 -8.45 9.81 2.47
CA VAL A 94 -9.60 8.95 2.16
C VAL A 94 -10.91 9.76 2.16
N GLN A 95 -11.08 10.72 3.07
CA GLN A 95 -12.26 11.59 3.07
C GLN A 95 -12.39 12.38 1.78
N ASP A 96 -11.29 12.98 1.30
CA ASP A 96 -11.30 13.76 0.06
C ASP A 96 -11.44 12.87 -1.19
N LEU A 97 -10.93 11.64 -1.15
CA LEU A 97 -11.19 10.66 -2.19
C LEU A 97 -12.68 10.28 -2.25
N MET A 98 -13.32 10.02 -1.11
CA MET A 98 -14.77 9.74 -1.06
C MET A 98 -15.63 10.95 -1.48
N ALA A 99 -15.14 12.16 -1.23
CA ALA A 99 -15.81 13.39 -1.62
C ALA A 99 -15.56 13.78 -3.10
N GLY A 100 -14.73 13.03 -3.83
CA GLY A 100 -14.40 13.32 -5.22
C GLY A 100 -13.49 14.54 -5.41
N GLN A 101 -12.82 15.01 -4.35
CA GLN A 101 -11.84 16.10 -4.44
C GLN A 101 -10.54 15.63 -5.09
N VAL A 102 -10.28 14.34 -5.03
CA VAL A 102 -9.18 13.66 -5.73
C VAL A 102 -9.72 12.45 -6.49
N ASP A 103 -9.07 12.08 -7.60
CA ASP A 103 -9.60 11.07 -8.52
C ASP A 103 -9.31 9.64 -8.02
N PHE A 104 -8.11 9.40 -7.46
CA PHE A 104 -7.69 8.06 -7.03
C PHE A 104 -6.67 8.07 -5.90
N MET A 105 -6.45 6.90 -5.34
CA MET A 105 -5.43 6.64 -4.33
C MET A 105 -5.00 5.18 -4.38
N LEU A 106 -3.71 4.90 -4.16
CA LEU A 106 -3.28 3.59 -3.72
C LEU A 106 -3.53 3.50 -2.22
N ILE A 107 -4.53 2.73 -1.84
CA ILE A 107 -5.01 2.56 -0.45
C ILE A 107 -4.74 1.13 0.01
N LEU A 108 -4.50 0.91 1.29
CA LEU A 108 -4.34 -0.45 1.83
C LEU A 108 -5.68 -1.20 1.84
N ALA A 109 -5.66 -2.47 1.53
CA ALA A 109 -6.88 -3.28 1.41
C ALA A 109 -7.81 -3.21 2.64
N PRO A 110 -7.35 -3.32 3.89
CA PRO A 110 -8.23 -3.21 5.06
C PRO A 110 -8.95 -1.86 5.17
N GLU A 111 -8.32 -0.78 4.73
CA GLU A 111 -8.93 0.56 4.75
C GLU A 111 -9.95 0.73 3.60
N ALA A 112 -9.66 0.12 2.44
CA ALA A 112 -10.49 0.22 1.24
C ALA A 112 -11.78 -0.60 1.33
N MET A 113 -11.72 -1.80 1.94
CA MET A 113 -12.81 -2.78 1.93
C MET A 113 -14.17 -2.25 2.36
N PRO A 114 -14.32 -1.61 3.52
CA PRO A 114 -15.63 -1.10 3.95
C PRO A 114 -16.17 0.00 3.04
N LEU A 115 -15.29 0.72 2.36
CA LEU A 115 -15.65 1.79 1.44
C LEU A 115 -16.08 1.26 0.08
N ILE A 116 -15.47 0.16 -0.37
CA ILE A 116 -15.86 -0.55 -1.58
C ILE A 116 -17.20 -1.26 -1.36
N ALA A 117 -17.36 -1.95 -0.22
CA ALA A 117 -18.61 -2.63 0.14
C ALA A 117 -19.81 -1.68 0.27
N SER A 118 -19.57 -0.40 0.54
CA SER A 118 -20.59 0.66 0.61
C SER A 118 -20.67 1.55 -0.63
N ASP A 119 -20.08 1.12 -1.75
CA ASP A 119 -20.03 1.85 -3.03
C ASP A 119 -19.47 3.28 -2.95
N LYS A 120 -18.76 3.61 -1.87
CA LYS A 120 -18.10 4.91 -1.72
C LYS A 120 -16.82 5.04 -2.54
N LEU A 121 -16.17 3.92 -2.80
CA LEU A 121 -15.01 3.81 -3.67
C LEU A 121 -15.16 2.61 -4.62
N ARG A 122 -14.47 2.68 -5.75
CA ARG A 122 -14.33 1.54 -6.67
C ARG A 122 -12.88 1.09 -6.70
N ALA A 123 -12.63 -0.19 -6.39
CA ALA A 123 -11.31 -0.80 -6.60
C ALA A 123 -11.20 -1.31 -8.04
N LEU A 124 -10.05 -1.10 -8.65
CA LEU A 124 -9.76 -1.48 -10.04
C LEU A 124 -8.78 -2.65 -10.13
N ALA A 125 -7.88 -2.78 -9.18
CA ALA A 125 -6.90 -3.87 -9.09
C ALA A 125 -6.28 -3.93 -7.68
N VAL A 126 -5.79 -5.12 -7.30
CA VAL A 126 -4.87 -5.27 -6.17
C VAL A 126 -3.43 -5.06 -6.65
N THR A 127 -2.57 -4.60 -5.74
CA THR A 127 -1.16 -4.30 -6.07
C THR A 127 -0.20 -5.41 -5.65
N SER A 128 -0.71 -6.52 -5.13
CA SER A 128 0.07 -7.72 -4.82
C SER A 128 0.44 -8.50 -6.09
N PRO A 129 1.51 -9.31 -6.07
CA PRO A 129 1.94 -10.12 -7.21
C PRO A 129 0.92 -11.21 -7.59
N GLN A 130 0.07 -11.62 -6.64
CA GLN A 130 -1.00 -12.60 -6.81
C GLN A 130 -2.32 -12.01 -6.34
N ARG A 131 -3.44 -12.52 -6.89
CA ARG A 131 -4.77 -12.16 -6.42
C ARG A 131 -4.92 -12.49 -4.93
N SER A 132 -5.63 -11.64 -4.22
CA SER A 132 -5.96 -11.90 -2.83
C SER A 132 -7.06 -12.96 -2.73
N PRO A 133 -6.92 -13.97 -1.85
CA PRO A 133 -8.02 -14.90 -1.56
C PRO A 133 -9.29 -14.21 -1.06
N MET A 134 -9.16 -13.02 -0.47
CA MET A 134 -10.30 -12.21 -0.02
C MET A 134 -11.04 -11.54 -1.18
N PHE A 135 -10.40 -11.42 -2.37
CA PHE A 135 -10.95 -10.78 -3.58
C PHE A 135 -10.55 -11.58 -4.81
N PRO A 136 -11.04 -12.83 -4.95
CA PRO A 136 -10.59 -13.72 -6.02
C PRO A 136 -10.91 -13.18 -7.43
N ASP A 137 -11.96 -12.38 -7.54
CA ASP A 137 -12.40 -11.79 -8.82
C ASP A 137 -11.65 -10.50 -9.18
N MET A 138 -10.93 -9.89 -8.22
CA MET A 138 -10.18 -8.66 -8.47
C MET A 138 -8.82 -8.99 -9.10
N PRO A 139 -8.51 -8.47 -10.30
CA PRO A 139 -7.25 -8.71 -10.95
C PRO A 139 -6.09 -8.03 -10.20
N THR A 140 -4.89 -8.56 -10.37
CA THR A 140 -3.69 -7.82 -9.99
C THR A 140 -3.41 -6.70 -11.00
N ALA A 141 -2.66 -5.68 -10.59
CA ALA A 141 -2.23 -4.62 -11.50
C ALA A 141 -1.42 -5.19 -12.69
N SER A 142 -0.63 -6.22 -12.47
CA SER A 142 0.14 -6.91 -13.50
C SER A 142 -0.76 -7.63 -14.51
N GLU A 143 -1.76 -8.41 -14.04
CA GLU A 143 -2.77 -9.05 -14.91
C GLU A 143 -3.56 -8.02 -15.74
N ALA A 144 -3.81 -6.85 -15.18
CA ALA A 144 -4.53 -5.75 -15.81
C ALA A 144 -3.64 -4.85 -16.69
N GLY A 145 -2.39 -5.25 -16.95
CA GLY A 145 -1.51 -4.64 -17.96
C GLY A 145 -0.43 -3.70 -17.43
N VAL A 146 -0.31 -3.49 -16.11
CA VAL A 146 0.79 -2.72 -15.51
C VAL A 146 1.89 -3.69 -15.07
N LYS A 147 2.75 -4.06 -16.02
CA LYS A 147 3.86 -4.97 -15.78
C LYS A 147 4.90 -4.33 -14.84
N ASP A 148 5.66 -5.17 -14.14
CA ASP A 148 6.76 -4.75 -13.26
C ASP A 148 6.34 -3.78 -12.15
N PHE A 149 5.06 -3.85 -11.75
CA PHE A 149 4.51 -3.08 -10.65
C PHE A 149 3.87 -3.97 -9.60
N GLU A 150 4.40 -3.87 -8.41
CA GLU A 150 3.80 -4.45 -7.21
C GLU A 150 3.99 -3.51 -6.02
N MET A 151 3.05 -3.55 -5.09
CA MET A 151 3.14 -2.88 -3.79
C MET A 151 2.51 -3.76 -2.72
N VAL A 152 3.34 -4.17 -1.78
CA VAL A 152 2.90 -4.83 -0.55
C VAL A 152 3.57 -4.11 0.62
N VAL A 153 2.78 -3.62 1.56
CA VAL A 153 3.32 -3.06 2.80
C VAL A 153 3.51 -4.21 3.78
N TRP A 154 4.75 -4.44 4.18
CA TRP A 154 5.10 -5.47 5.14
C TRP A 154 5.35 -4.87 6.52
N TYR A 155 4.88 -5.57 7.54
CA TYR A 155 5.10 -5.24 8.93
C TYR A 155 6.07 -6.24 9.56
N THR A 156 7.05 -5.73 10.28
CA THR A 156 8.11 -6.54 10.88
C THR A 156 8.31 -6.11 12.32
N LEU A 157 8.47 -7.08 13.22
CA LEU A 157 8.93 -6.86 14.57
C LEU A 157 10.46 -6.77 14.56
N LEU A 158 10.98 -5.69 15.10
CA LEU A 158 12.42 -5.43 15.21
C LEU A 158 12.83 -5.32 16.67
N ALA A 159 14.07 -5.65 16.97
CA ALA A 159 14.72 -5.42 18.26
C ALA A 159 15.97 -4.54 18.06
N PRO A 160 16.50 -3.88 19.10
CA PRO A 160 17.78 -3.20 19.03
C PRO A 160 18.91 -4.15 18.62
N ALA A 161 19.88 -3.67 17.86
CA ALA A 161 21.10 -4.43 17.57
C ALA A 161 21.82 -4.80 18.88
N GLY A 162 22.43 -5.99 18.89
CA GLY A 162 23.07 -6.53 20.11
C GLY A 162 22.10 -7.21 21.08
N THR A 163 20.80 -7.30 20.78
CA THR A 163 19.89 -8.17 21.53
C THR A 163 20.39 -9.61 21.45
N PRO A 164 20.55 -10.34 22.60
CA PRO A 164 21.08 -11.69 22.60
C PRO A 164 20.31 -12.64 21.68
N PRO A 165 21.01 -13.55 20.95
CA PRO A 165 20.38 -14.44 19.97
C PRO A 165 19.27 -15.34 20.56
N ASP A 166 19.43 -15.78 21.80
CA ASP A 166 18.43 -16.58 22.52
C ASP A 166 17.15 -15.79 22.81
N VAL A 167 17.27 -14.49 23.12
CA VAL A 167 16.13 -13.57 23.26
C VAL A 167 15.43 -13.40 21.93
N ILE A 168 16.17 -13.16 20.83
CA ILE A 168 15.61 -13.05 19.47
C ILE A 168 14.87 -14.34 19.11
N ALA A 169 15.47 -15.51 19.35
CA ALA A 169 14.86 -16.80 19.07
C ALA A 169 13.56 -17.01 19.89
N LYS A 170 13.55 -16.64 21.15
CA LYS A 170 12.36 -16.71 22.01
C LYS A 170 11.24 -15.78 21.51
N LEU A 171 11.58 -14.53 21.16
CA LEU A 171 10.63 -13.58 20.59
C LEU A 171 10.04 -14.07 19.25
N ASN A 172 10.90 -14.56 18.36
CA ASN A 172 10.49 -15.13 17.08
C ASN A 172 9.54 -16.32 17.27
N LYS A 173 9.87 -17.25 18.18
CA LYS A 173 9.01 -18.40 18.51
C LYS A 173 7.64 -17.94 19.03
N SER A 174 7.60 -16.97 19.93
CA SER A 174 6.36 -16.43 20.50
C SER A 174 5.55 -15.71 19.42
N LEU A 175 6.18 -14.91 18.58
CA LEU A 175 5.55 -14.25 17.43
C LEU A 175 4.88 -15.27 16.51
N ASN A 176 5.63 -16.28 16.07
CA ASN A 176 5.10 -17.33 15.18
C ASN A 176 3.97 -18.14 15.85
N PHE A 177 4.04 -18.37 17.15
CA PHE A 177 2.95 -19.02 17.89
C PHE A 177 1.67 -18.19 17.78
N VAL A 178 1.72 -16.88 18.13
CA VAL A 178 0.54 -15.99 18.07
C VAL A 178 0.01 -15.83 16.64
N LEU A 179 0.88 -15.67 15.65
CA LEU A 179 0.47 -15.53 14.24
C LEU A 179 -0.19 -16.80 13.68
N ASN A 180 0.08 -17.98 14.30
CA ASN A 180 -0.55 -19.24 13.89
C ASN A 180 -1.82 -19.57 14.65
N GLU A 181 -2.18 -18.84 15.70
CA GLU A 181 -3.46 -19.00 16.38
C GLU A 181 -4.63 -18.64 15.46
N LYS A 182 -5.69 -19.46 15.52
CA LYS A 182 -6.89 -19.24 14.70
C LYS A 182 -7.49 -17.84 14.92
N GLN A 183 -7.58 -17.41 16.18
CA GLN A 183 -8.12 -16.09 16.53
C GLN A 183 -7.33 -14.92 15.90
N THR A 184 -6.02 -15.10 15.67
CA THR A 184 -5.17 -14.09 15.03
C THR A 184 -5.36 -14.12 13.51
N LYS A 185 -5.52 -15.32 12.92
CA LYS A 185 -5.73 -15.48 11.47
C LYS A 185 -7.11 -15.02 11.00
N ASP A 186 -8.10 -15.05 11.88
CA ASP A 186 -9.49 -14.68 11.58
C ASP A 186 -9.73 -13.14 11.70
N LYS A 187 -8.71 -12.37 12.09
CA LYS A 187 -8.72 -10.89 12.17
C LYS A 187 -8.06 -10.24 10.97
#